data_5fc7f175213a692295e61d2e97da0adc
#
_entry.id   5fc7f175213a692295e61d2e97da0adc
#
_cell.length_a   1.000
_cell.length_b   1.000
_cell.length_c   1.000
_cell.angle_alpha   90.00
_cell.angle_beta   90.00
_cell.angle_gamma   90.00
#
_symmetry.space_group_name_H-M   'P 1'
#
loop_
_entity.id
_entity.type
_entity.pdbx_description
1 polymer ?
#
loop_
_entity_poly.entity_id
_entity_poly.type
_entity_poly.pdbx_seq_one_letter_code
_entity_poly.pdbx_strand_id
1 'polypeptide(L)'
;MTKIPFGISGSLVVAALMTGCASQGQPPAPSGSPAPAEPAPGGLCNAQPAQSAVGQNSTASVVELARVRSGAQLARVLRPGQVITKEFNAQRLNLEVDANGRIVAVRCG
;
A
#
# COMPACT_ATOMS: atom_id res chain seq x y z
N MET A 1 54.11 45.37 -39.56
CA MET A 1 54.96 44.52 -38.75
C MET A 1 54.44 44.51 -37.34
N THR A 2 53.51 43.78 -37.13
CA THR A 2 52.92 43.76 -35.85
C THR A 2 52.96 42.36 -35.36
N LYS A 3 53.69 42.17 -34.40
CA LYS A 3 53.72 40.89 -33.75
C LYS A 3 52.78 40.91 -32.59
N ILE A 4 51.89 40.07 -32.67
CA ILE A 4 50.96 39.81 -31.61
C ILE A 4 51.50 38.64 -30.83
N PRO A 5 51.78 38.81 -29.62
CA PRO A 5 52.02 37.66 -28.81
C PRO A 5 50.68 37.16 -28.23
N PHE A 6 50.46 36.15 -28.53
CA PHE A 6 49.74 35.09 -27.98
C PHE A 6 49.61 35.14 -26.52
N GLY A 7 48.45 35.39 -26.12
CA GLY A 7 48.01 35.04 -24.77
C GLY A 7 47.51 33.63 -24.77
N ILE A 8 48.25 32.85 -24.21
CA ILE A 8 47.93 31.48 -23.90
C ILE A 8 46.90 31.46 -22.81
N SER A 9 45.75 31.16 -23.11
CA SER A 9 45.19 29.85 -22.92
C SER A 9 45.39 29.33 -21.52
N GLY A 10 44.53 29.71 -20.73
CA GLY A 10 44.28 28.98 -19.51
C GLY A 10 43.27 27.90 -19.81
N SER A 11 43.74 26.76 -19.93
CA SER A 11 42.88 25.60 -19.90
C SER A 11 42.35 25.43 -18.52
N LEU A 12 41.19 25.82 -18.35
CA LEU A 12 40.45 25.42 -17.19
C LEU A 12 39.70 24.19 -17.52
N VAL A 13 40.29 23.14 -17.19
CA VAL A 13 39.58 21.91 -17.08
C VAL A 13 38.75 22.01 -15.82
N VAL A 14 37.58 22.40 -16.02
CA VAL A 14 36.60 22.20 -14.99
C VAL A 14 36.19 20.75 -15.08
N ALA A 15 36.83 20.02 -14.30
CA ALA A 15 36.28 18.71 -13.98
C ALA A 15 34.99 18.94 -13.24
N ALA A 16 33.96 18.95 -13.96
CA ALA A 16 32.68 18.88 -13.38
C ALA A 16 32.55 17.50 -12.76
N LEU A 17 32.80 17.45 -11.56
CA LEU A 17 32.47 16.30 -10.80
C LEU A 17 30.97 16.24 -10.70
N MET A 18 30.50 15.58 -11.59
CA MET A 18 29.16 15.13 -11.44
C MET A 18 29.15 14.07 -10.42
N THR A 19 29.10 14.48 -9.27
CA THR A 19 28.58 13.62 -8.28
C THR A 19 27.09 13.56 -8.48
N GLY A 20 26.76 12.96 -9.51
CA GLY A 20 25.42 12.56 -9.61
C GLY A 20 25.20 11.37 -8.72
N CYS A 21 25.31 11.55 -7.51
CA CYS A 21 24.72 10.62 -6.65
C CYS A 21 23.29 10.98 -6.55
N ALA A 22 22.73 10.74 -7.54
CA ALA A 22 21.44 10.38 -7.36
C ALA A 22 21.43 9.12 -6.54
N SER A 23 21.37 9.25 -5.35
CA SER A 23 20.91 8.19 -4.55
C SER A 23 19.45 8.09 -4.82
N GLN A 24 19.19 7.62 -5.93
CA GLN A 24 17.94 7.20 -6.17
C GLN A 24 17.65 6.02 -5.48
N GLY A 25 18.38 5.76 -4.59
CA GLY A 25 18.06 4.85 -3.61
C GLY A 25 16.59 5.05 -3.34
N GLN A 26 15.82 4.13 -3.54
CA GLN A 26 14.63 3.95 -2.98
C GLN A 26 14.41 4.86 -1.83
N PRO A 27 13.42 5.68 -1.87
CA PRO A 27 13.12 6.53 -0.76
C PRO A 27 13.02 5.65 0.46
N PRO A 28 13.66 6.01 1.51
CA PRO A 28 13.46 5.30 2.74
C PRO A 28 11.98 5.30 3.01
N ALA A 29 11.51 4.20 3.43
CA ALA A 29 10.18 4.10 3.93
C ALA A 29 9.95 5.29 4.82
N PRO A 30 8.86 6.02 4.68
CA PRO A 30 8.64 7.19 5.48
C PRO A 30 8.67 6.79 6.92
N SER A 31 9.76 7.10 7.53
CA SER A 31 9.87 6.95 8.95
C SER A 31 8.93 7.97 9.54
N GLY A 32 7.99 7.57 10.27
CA GLY A 32 7.09 8.49 10.89
C GLY A 32 5.65 8.37 10.49
N SER A 33 5.34 7.75 9.40
CA SER A 33 4.01 7.25 9.23
C SER A 33 3.91 5.99 10.03
N PRO A 34 3.04 5.95 11.01
CA PRO A 34 2.76 4.66 11.60
C PRO A 34 2.28 3.80 10.46
N ALA A 35 3.05 2.82 10.13
CA ALA A 35 2.58 1.80 9.24
C ALA A 35 1.26 1.33 9.84
N PRO A 36 0.20 1.21 9.04
CA PRO A 36 -0.99 0.55 9.52
C PRO A 36 -0.51 -0.74 10.15
N ALA A 37 -1.00 -1.01 11.33
CA ALA A 37 -0.58 -2.18 12.06
C ALA A 37 -0.68 -3.38 11.13
N GLU A 38 0.47 -3.93 10.80
CA GLU A 38 0.48 -5.13 10.03
C GLU A 38 -0.17 -6.22 10.86
N PRO A 39 -0.98 -7.06 10.25
CA PRO A 39 -1.53 -8.18 10.97
C PRO A 39 -0.38 -8.98 11.54
N ALA A 40 -0.49 -9.33 12.79
CA ALA A 40 0.49 -10.17 13.43
C ALA A 40 0.68 -11.46 12.62
N PRO A 41 1.89 -12.01 12.58
CA PRO A 41 2.11 -13.29 11.92
C PRO A 41 1.13 -14.32 12.42
N GLY A 42 0.42 -14.97 11.51
CA GLY A 42 -0.65 -15.88 11.87
C GLY A 42 -1.99 -15.19 12.10
N GLY A 43 -2.08 -13.92 11.78
CA GLY A 43 -3.14 -12.97 12.02
C GLY A 43 -4.54 -13.51 12.15
N LEU A 44 -5.01 -13.53 13.38
CA LEU A 44 -6.41 -13.84 13.67
C LEU A 44 -7.26 -12.64 13.30
N CYS A 45 -8.36 -12.90 12.67
CA CYS A 45 -9.30 -11.86 12.28
C CYS A 45 -10.03 -11.33 13.51
N ASN A 46 -10.14 -10.01 13.59
CA ASN A 46 -11.01 -9.32 14.51
C ASN A 46 -11.89 -8.35 13.70
N ALA A 47 -13.16 -8.64 13.61
CA ALA A 47 -14.07 -7.86 12.78
C ALA A 47 -14.39 -6.48 13.34
N GLN A 48 -14.16 -6.21 14.61
CA GLN A 48 -14.51 -4.94 15.22
C GLN A 48 -13.85 -3.74 14.54
N PRO A 49 -12.52 -3.73 14.33
CA PRO A 49 -11.90 -2.58 13.66
C PRO A 49 -12.32 -2.42 12.20
N ALA A 50 -12.90 -3.44 11.61
CA ALA A 50 -13.33 -3.40 10.22
C ALA A 50 -14.79 -2.99 10.04
N GLN A 51 -15.53 -2.74 11.11
CA GLN A 51 -16.93 -2.34 11.03
C GLN A 51 -17.15 -1.04 10.27
N SER A 52 -16.14 -0.20 10.19
CA SER A 52 -16.22 1.03 9.41
C SER A 52 -16.44 0.80 7.91
N ALA A 53 -16.20 -0.41 7.43
CA ALA A 53 -16.47 -0.76 6.05
C ALA A 53 -17.97 -0.93 5.75
N VAL A 54 -18.78 -1.18 6.77
CA VAL A 54 -20.23 -1.33 6.59
C VAL A 54 -20.80 -0.02 6.03
N GLY A 55 -21.61 -0.14 5.00
CA GLY A 55 -22.17 1.02 4.30
C GLY A 55 -21.35 1.53 3.14
N GLN A 56 -20.12 1.05 2.98
CA GLN A 56 -19.28 1.42 1.85
C GLN A 56 -19.42 0.43 0.70
N ASN A 57 -19.05 0.87 -0.48
CA ASN A 57 -19.00 -0.05 -1.63
C ASN A 57 -17.82 -1.00 -1.48
N SER A 58 -18.00 -2.22 -1.93
CA SER A 58 -16.97 -3.25 -1.84
C SER A 58 -15.92 -3.13 -2.94
N THR A 59 -15.30 -1.97 -3.03
CA THR A 59 -14.18 -1.76 -3.93
C THR A 59 -12.95 -2.51 -3.42
N ALA A 60 -12.00 -2.78 -4.29
CA ALA A 60 -10.79 -3.48 -3.90
C ALA A 60 -10.06 -2.76 -2.76
N SER A 61 -10.03 -1.43 -2.79
CA SER A 61 -9.37 -0.65 -1.74
C SER A 61 -10.10 -0.73 -0.41
N VAL A 62 -11.42 -0.69 -0.42
CA VAL A 62 -12.22 -0.81 0.81
C VAL A 62 -12.07 -2.19 1.41
N VAL A 63 -12.12 -3.23 0.59
CA VAL A 63 -11.96 -4.62 1.04
C VAL A 63 -10.57 -4.82 1.65
N GLU A 64 -9.54 -4.32 0.99
CA GLU A 64 -8.18 -4.45 1.49
C GLU A 64 -7.97 -3.68 2.80
N LEU A 65 -8.51 -2.49 2.89
CA LEU A 65 -8.43 -1.71 4.13
C LEU A 65 -9.14 -2.45 5.28
N ALA A 66 -10.30 -3.01 5.01
CA ALA A 66 -11.02 -3.80 6.01
C ALA A 66 -10.21 -5.02 6.44
N ARG A 67 -9.58 -5.69 5.49
CA ARG A 67 -8.70 -6.83 5.78
C ARG A 67 -7.57 -6.42 6.72
N VAL A 68 -6.89 -5.33 6.39
CA VAL A 68 -5.77 -4.84 7.20
C VAL A 68 -6.24 -4.47 8.60
N ARG A 69 -7.34 -3.75 8.70
CA ARG A 69 -7.87 -3.32 10.00
C ARG A 69 -8.30 -4.47 10.89
N SER A 70 -8.82 -5.53 10.28
CA SER A 70 -9.22 -6.73 11.02
C SER A 70 -8.05 -7.60 11.43
N GLY A 71 -6.88 -7.38 10.87
CA GLY A 71 -5.74 -8.27 11.06
C GLY A 71 -5.84 -9.58 10.28
N ALA A 72 -6.89 -9.76 9.49
CA ALA A 72 -7.10 -10.98 8.74
C ALA A 72 -6.05 -11.17 7.65
N GLN A 73 -5.71 -12.41 7.39
CA GLN A 73 -4.79 -12.73 6.29
C GLN A 73 -5.48 -12.71 4.95
N LEU A 74 -6.77 -12.98 4.92
CA LEU A 74 -7.54 -12.92 3.68
C LEU A 74 -8.92 -12.34 3.94
N ALA A 75 -9.51 -11.87 2.86
CA ALA A 75 -10.87 -11.34 2.89
C ALA A 75 -11.68 -11.98 1.78
N ARG A 76 -12.96 -12.18 2.05
CA ARG A 76 -13.89 -12.76 1.09
C ARG A 76 -15.12 -11.87 1.02
N VAL A 77 -15.51 -11.51 -0.19
CA VAL A 77 -16.75 -10.79 -0.44
C VAL A 77 -17.85 -11.79 -0.73
N LEU A 78 -18.92 -11.73 0.06
CA LEU A 78 -20.06 -12.62 -0.06
C LEU A 78 -21.22 -11.88 -0.70
N ARG A 79 -21.65 -12.35 -1.85
CA ARG A 79 -22.75 -11.75 -2.60
C ARG A 79 -24.04 -12.49 -2.30
N PRO A 80 -25.20 -11.83 -2.46
CA PRO A 80 -26.48 -12.51 -2.27
C PRO A 80 -26.59 -13.73 -3.19
N GLY A 81 -27.07 -14.83 -2.63
CA GLY A 81 -27.26 -16.05 -3.41
C GLY A 81 -26.00 -16.79 -3.82
N GLN A 82 -24.85 -16.30 -3.43
CA GLN A 82 -23.60 -16.97 -3.73
C GLN A 82 -23.47 -18.26 -2.92
N VAL A 83 -23.11 -19.33 -3.61
CA VAL A 83 -22.80 -20.58 -2.92
C VAL A 83 -21.42 -20.46 -2.33
N ILE A 84 -21.31 -20.66 -1.03
CA ILE A 84 -20.06 -20.58 -0.31
C ILE A 84 -19.87 -21.82 0.53
N THR A 85 -18.60 -22.18 0.76
CA THR A 85 -18.29 -23.18 1.76
C THR A 85 -18.48 -22.60 3.15
N LYS A 86 -18.99 -23.44 4.07
CA LYS A 86 -19.25 -23.01 5.44
C LYS A 86 -18.09 -23.27 6.38
N GLU A 87 -16.95 -23.57 5.85
CA GLU A 87 -15.77 -23.80 6.64
C GLU A 87 -15.35 -22.53 7.35
N PHE A 88 -15.20 -22.62 8.65
CA PHE A 88 -14.71 -21.51 9.45
C PHE A 88 -13.21 -21.33 9.22
N ASN A 89 -12.78 -20.08 9.01
CA ASN A 89 -11.38 -19.75 8.92
C ASN A 89 -11.08 -18.54 9.82
N ALA A 90 -10.37 -18.79 10.90
CA ALA A 90 -10.07 -17.76 11.89
C ALA A 90 -9.23 -16.59 11.35
N GLN A 91 -8.62 -16.76 10.19
CA GLN A 91 -7.78 -15.75 9.57
C GLN A 91 -8.46 -15.03 8.42
N ARG A 92 -9.75 -15.27 8.24
CA ARG A 92 -10.49 -14.70 7.11
C ARG A 92 -11.54 -13.72 7.58
N LEU A 93 -11.58 -12.56 6.91
CA LEU A 93 -12.64 -11.60 7.04
C LEU A 93 -13.67 -11.83 5.94
N ASN A 94 -14.94 -11.90 6.31
CA ASN A 94 -16.05 -11.99 5.36
C ASN A 94 -16.77 -10.65 5.32
N LEU A 95 -16.94 -10.11 4.12
CA LEU A 95 -17.69 -8.89 3.89
C LEU A 95 -18.95 -9.27 3.11
N GLU A 96 -20.09 -9.22 3.75
CA GLU A 96 -21.35 -9.47 3.09
C GLU A 96 -21.82 -8.21 2.38
N VAL A 97 -22.21 -8.34 1.14
CA VAL A 97 -22.67 -7.22 0.34
C VAL A 97 -24.09 -7.46 -0.16
N ASP A 98 -24.80 -6.37 -0.44
CA ASP A 98 -26.12 -6.41 -1.07
C ASP A 98 -26.00 -6.55 -2.60
N ALA A 99 -27.12 -6.52 -3.29
CA ALA A 99 -27.15 -6.65 -4.74
C ALA A 99 -26.43 -5.51 -5.45
N ASN A 100 -26.21 -4.39 -4.80
CA ASN A 100 -25.51 -3.23 -5.34
C ASN A 100 -24.03 -3.22 -5.00
N GLY A 101 -23.54 -4.22 -4.30
CA GLY A 101 -22.15 -4.28 -3.88
C GLY A 101 -21.83 -3.46 -2.64
N ARG A 102 -22.84 -3.00 -1.91
CA ARG A 102 -22.62 -2.28 -0.66
C ARG A 102 -22.45 -3.26 0.48
N ILE A 103 -21.46 -3.01 1.30
CA ILE A 103 -21.15 -3.86 2.43
C ILE A 103 -22.23 -3.66 3.51
N VAL A 104 -22.87 -4.75 3.89
CA VAL A 104 -23.94 -4.73 4.89
C VAL A 104 -23.54 -5.41 6.20
N ALA A 105 -22.53 -6.24 6.17
CA ALA A 105 -22.02 -6.89 7.38
C ALA A 105 -20.55 -7.30 7.19
N VAL A 106 -19.83 -7.29 8.30
CA VAL A 106 -18.41 -7.70 8.32
C VAL A 106 -18.22 -8.62 9.51
N ARG A 107 -17.66 -9.79 9.27
CA ARG A 107 -17.43 -10.78 10.33
C ARG A 107 -16.27 -11.70 9.98
N CYS A 108 -15.72 -12.34 10.98
CA CYS A 108 -14.65 -13.32 10.80
C CYS A 108 -15.21 -14.72 10.58
N GLY A 109 -14.50 -15.53 9.84
CA GLY A 109 -14.91 -16.94 9.71
C GLY A 109 -14.79 -17.58 8.34
#